data_a862d1dadd9d52b759d2a81d4e7a7b49
#
_entry.id   a862d1dadd9d52b759d2a81d4e7a7b49
#
_cell.length_a   1.000
_cell.length_b   1.000
_cell.length_c   1.000
_cell.angle_alpha   90.00
_cell.angle_beta   90.00
_cell.angle_gamma   90.00
#
_symmetry.space_group_name_H-M   'P 1'
#
loop_
_entity.id
_entity.type
_entity.pdbx_description
1 polymer ?
#
loop_
_entity_poly.entity_id
_entity_poly.type
_entity_poly.pdbx_seq_one_letter_code
_entity_poly.pdbx_strand_id
1 'polypeptide(L)'
;DEIFKRKVKIMTKSVYEVMNTDLPFLDKLEYGIRKHFEFVLKNPKLPFFLLNEILRNETLSYWRTNYFIPNIAVLLDKLEVLIQEEVEKGNIRHIHAIDLITDIISLNVFVVCFQPIIDGLTERCGIGYEEYTARRCDENVMLIIGRLKK
;
A
#
# COMPACT_ATOMS: atom_id res chain seq x y z
N ASP A 1 -19.10 -4.28 -7.73
CA ASP A 1 -18.64 -5.63 -8.01
C ASP A 1 -18.23 -6.34 -6.72
N GLU A 2 -18.85 -7.52 -6.47
CA GLU A 2 -18.65 -8.31 -5.24
C GLU A 2 -17.22 -8.88 -5.14
N ILE A 3 -16.60 -9.23 -6.26
CA ILE A 3 -15.22 -9.74 -6.29
C ILE A 3 -14.25 -8.65 -5.81
N PHE A 4 -14.44 -7.43 -6.26
CA PHE A 4 -13.66 -6.27 -5.86
C PHE A 4 -13.79 -6.00 -4.36
N LYS A 5 -15.03 -5.90 -3.87
CA LYS A 5 -15.32 -5.67 -2.43
C LYS A 5 -14.68 -6.75 -1.56
N ARG A 6 -14.74 -8.00 -2.00
CA ARG A 6 -14.13 -9.13 -1.30
C ARG A 6 -12.60 -8.99 -1.21
N LYS A 7 -11.95 -8.62 -2.31
CA LYS A 7 -10.50 -8.43 -2.32
C LYS A 7 -10.04 -7.28 -1.43
N VAL A 8 -10.75 -6.16 -1.46
CA VAL A 8 -10.49 -5.03 -0.57
C VAL A 8 -10.65 -5.45 0.90
N LYS A 9 -11.69 -6.21 1.22
CA LYS A 9 -11.93 -6.71 2.57
C LYS A 9 -10.79 -7.62 3.06
N ILE A 10 -10.31 -8.52 2.21
CA ILE A 10 -9.19 -9.41 2.52
C ILE A 10 -7.94 -8.58 2.81
N MET A 11 -7.65 -7.59 1.99
CA MET A 11 -6.49 -6.71 2.18
C MET A 11 -6.59 -5.92 3.48
N THR A 12 -7.73 -5.33 3.76
CA THR A 12 -7.98 -4.58 4.99
C THR A 12 -7.77 -5.46 6.22
N LYS A 13 -8.30 -6.68 6.20
CA LYS A 13 -8.12 -7.65 7.28
C LYS A 13 -6.64 -7.98 7.49
N SER A 14 -5.91 -8.21 6.41
CA SER A 14 -4.47 -8.49 6.46
C SER A 14 -3.69 -7.35 7.12
N VAL A 15 -4.02 -6.10 6.79
CA VAL A 15 -3.39 -4.93 7.41
C VAL A 15 -3.67 -4.87 8.91
N TYR A 16 -4.91 -5.11 9.36
CA TYR A 16 -5.24 -5.17 10.77
C TYR A 16 -4.46 -6.25 11.52
N GLU A 17 -4.33 -7.42 10.92
CA GLU A 17 -3.55 -8.53 11.51
C GLU A 17 -2.10 -8.12 11.72
N VAL A 18 -1.48 -7.46 10.74
CA VAL A 18 -0.10 -6.97 10.85
C VAL A 18 0.03 -5.92 11.94
N MET A 19 -0.90 -4.97 12.02
CA MET A 19 -0.87 -3.89 13.02
C MET A 19 -1.01 -4.42 14.45
N ASN A 20 -1.67 -5.55 14.64
CA ASN A 20 -1.90 -6.17 15.95
C ASN A 20 -0.81 -7.18 16.36
N THR A 21 0.25 -7.35 15.57
CA THR A 21 1.39 -8.22 15.98
C THR A 21 2.25 -7.51 17.01
N ASP A 22 3.09 -8.30 17.73
CA ASP A 22 4.03 -7.77 18.72
C ASP A 22 5.38 -7.36 18.12
N LEU A 23 5.49 -7.33 16.79
CA LEU A 23 6.70 -6.92 16.11
C LEU A 23 7.01 -5.43 16.36
N PRO A 24 8.30 -5.03 16.38
CA PRO A 24 8.66 -3.62 16.37
C PRO A 24 8.00 -2.87 15.19
N PHE A 25 7.71 -1.59 15.39
CA PHE A 25 6.93 -0.81 14.42
C PHE A 25 7.52 -0.85 13.00
N LEU A 26 8.84 -0.66 12.84
CA LEU A 26 9.46 -0.68 11.52
C LEU A 26 9.39 -2.05 10.85
N ASP A 27 9.43 -3.13 11.63
CA ASP A 27 9.27 -4.49 11.11
C ASP A 27 7.83 -4.76 10.67
N LYS A 28 6.84 -4.28 11.44
CA LYS A 28 5.43 -4.31 11.02
C LYS A 28 5.23 -3.59 9.70
N LEU A 29 5.83 -2.40 9.59
CA LEU A 29 5.71 -1.56 8.41
C LEU A 29 6.32 -2.22 7.19
N GLU A 30 7.53 -2.76 7.31
CA GLU A 30 8.17 -3.52 6.23
C GLU A 30 7.30 -4.68 5.77
N TYR A 31 6.80 -5.47 6.72
CA TYR A 31 5.91 -6.60 6.42
C TYR A 31 4.65 -6.13 5.67
N GLY A 32 4.02 -5.05 6.13
CA GLY A 32 2.84 -4.46 5.49
C GLY A 32 3.10 -3.97 4.07
N ILE A 33 4.23 -3.30 3.84
CA ILE A 33 4.64 -2.83 2.51
C ILE A 33 4.82 -4.01 1.55
N ARG A 34 5.52 -5.06 1.99
CA ARG A 34 5.76 -6.25 1.18
C ARG A 34 4.49 -7.01 0.87
N LYS A 35 3.60 -7.16 1.84
CA LYS A 35 2.30 -7.81 1.64
C LYS A 35 1.41 -7.04 0.67
N HIS A 36 1.39 -5.73 0.78
CA HIS A 36 0.65 -4.89 -0.16
C HIS A 36 1.23 -5.00 -1.58
N PHE A 37 2.55 -4.97 -1.72
CA PHE A 37 3.23 -5.13 -3.00
C PHE A 37 2.87 -6.47 -3.66
N GLU A 38 2.97 -7.57 -2.90
CA GLU A 38 2.60 -8.91 -3.35
C GLU A 38 1.13 -8.97 -3.79
N PHE A 39 0.23 -8.38 -3.00
CA PHE A 39 -1.19 -8.32 -3.33
C PHE A 39 -1.44 -7.59 -4.65
N VAL A 40 -0.80 -6.46 -4.87
CA VAL A 40 -0.95 -5.68 -6.12
C VAL A 40 -0.41 -6.46 -7.31
N LEU A 41 0.74 -7.12 -7.17
CA LEU A 41 1.29 -7.97 -8.24
C LEU A 41 0.38 -9.13 -8.61
N LYS A 42 -0.28 -9.73 -7.63
CA LYS A 42 -1.22 -10.84 -7.86
C LYS A 42 -2.56 -10.39 -8.42
N ASN A 43 -2.88 -9.10 -8.31
CA ASN A 43 -4.15 -8.53 -8.75
C ASN A 43 -3.91 -7.30 -9.64
N PRO A 44 -3.21 -7.46 -10.78
CA PRO A 44 -2.74 -6.31 -11.57
C PRO A 44 -3.85 -5.48 -12.20
N LYS A 45 -5.05 -6.06 -12.37
CA LYS A 45 -6.21 -5.35 -12.92
C LYS A 45 -6.98 -4.55 -11.87
N LEU A 46 -6.76 -4.83 -10.60
CA LEU A 46 -7.52 -4.22 -9.51
C LEU A 46 -7.32 -2.70 -9.41
N PRO A 47 -6.09 -2.15 -9.48
CA PRO A 47 -5.89 -0.70 -9.46
C PRO A 47 -6.61 0.02 -10.60
N PHE A 48 -6.56 -0.52 -11.82
CA PHE A 48 -7.27 0.06 -12.96
C PHE A 48 -8.77 0.00 -12.81
N PHE A 49 -9.29 -1.13 -12.34
CA PHE A 49 -10.70 -1.29 -12.06
C PHE A 49 -11.17 -0.25 -11.05
N LEU A 50 -10.45 -0.11 -9.94
CA LEU A 50 -10.76 0.87 -8.90
C LEU A 50 -10.74 2.29 -9.44
N LEU A 51 -9.72 2.65 -10.21
CA LEU A 51 -9.59 3.98 -10.79
C LEU A 51 -10.73 4.29 -11.75
N ASN A 52 -11.07 3.36 -12.64
CA ASN A 52 -12.17 3.51 -13.59
C ASN A 52 -13.51 3.67 -12.88
N GLU A 53 -13.76 2.88 -11.85
CA GLU A 53 -15.02 2.91 -11.11
C GLU A 53 -15.15 4.21 -10.31
N ILE A 54 -14.07 4.69 -9.67
CA ILE A 54 -14.08 5.95 -8.92
C ILE A 54 -14.34 7.14 -9.85
N LEU A 55 -13.81 7.12 -11.07
CA LEU A 55 -13.91 8.23 -12.01
C LEU A 55 -15.23 8.24 -12.80
N ARG A 56 -15.90 7.10 -12.94
CA ARG A 56 -17.02 6.96 -13.90
C ARG A 56 -18.39 6.72 -13.29
N ASN A 57 -18.49 6.37 -12.02
CA ASN A 57 -19.74 5.79 -11.53
C ASN A 57 -20.28 6.47 -10.27
N GLU A 58 -21.42 7.14 -10.41
CA GLU A 58 -22.16 7.74 -9.28
C GLU A 58 -22.61 6.70 -8.25
N THR A 59 -22.88 5.47 -8.68
CA THR A 59 -23.30 4.37 -7.80
C THR A 59 -22.18 3.97 -6.83
N LEU A 60 -20.92 4.09 -7.24
CA LEU A 60 -19.77 3.86 -6.39
C LEU A 60 -19.48 5.01 -5.43
N SER A 61 -20.02 6.19 -5.72
CA SER A 61 -19.97 7.30 -4.77
C SER A 61 -20.62 6.92 -3.44
N TYR A 62 -21.76 6.20 -3.48
CA TYR A 62 -22.41 5.71 -2.27
C TYR A 62 -21.51 4.70 -1.51
N TRP A 63 -20.98 3.70 -2.19
CA TRP A 63 -20.08 2.71 -1.59
C TRP A 63 -18.82 3.35 -1.02
N ARG A 64 -18.20 4.25 -1.78
CA ARG A 64 -17.02 5.01 -1.35
C ARG A 64 -17.27 5.77 -0.07
N THR A 65 -18.35 6.55 -0.02
CA THR A 65 -18.64 7.45 1.09
C THR A 65 -19.15 6.71 2.33
N ASN A 66 -19.96 5.67 2.14
CA ASN A 66 -20.65 5.01 3.25
C ASN A 66 -19.96 3.73 3.73
N TYR A 67 -19.05 3.21 2.96
CA TYR A 67 -18.37 1.96 3.30
C TYR A 67 -16.83 2.08 3.24
N PHE A 68 -16.28 2.43 2.08
CA PHE A 68 -14.84 2.38 1.87
C PHE A 68 -14.09 3.40 2.72
N ILE A 69 -14.47 4.68 2.64
CA ILE A 69 -13.82 5.76 3.40
C ILE A 69 -13.94 5.53 4.91
N PRO A 70 -15.12 5.22 5.49
CA PRO A 70 -15.20 4.97 6.92
C PRO A 70 -14.32 3.83 7.41
N ASN A 71 -14.22 2.74 6.65
CA ASN A 71 -13.35 1.61 7.02
C ASN A 71 -11.86 1.96 6.96
N ILE A 72 -11.45 2.72 5.95
CA ILE A 72 -10.06 3.18 5.84
C ILE A 72 -9.77 4.24 6.92
N ALA A 73 -10.72 5.09 7.26
CA ALA A 73 -10.55 6.09 8.31
C ALA A 73 -10.22 5.46 9.67
N VAL A 74 -10.88 4.36 10.03
CA VAL A 74 -10.56 3.61 11.25
C VAL A 74 -9.11 3.12 11.22
N LEU A 75 -8.67 2.61 10.09
CA LEU A 75 -7.29 2.14 9.89
C LEU A 75 -6.29 3.29 10.03
N LEU A 76 -6.58 4.43 9.42
CA LEU A 76 -5.73 5.63 9.50
C LEU A 76 -5.63 6.13 10.95
N ASP A 77 -6.74 6.19 11.67
CA ASP A 77 -6.74 6.63 13.07
C ASP A 77 -5.86 5.72 13.93
N LYS A 78 -5.97 4.41 13.74
CA LYS A 78 -5.14 3.43 14.45
C LYS A 78 -3.66 3.58 14.11
N LEU A 79 -3.34 3.81 12.84
CA LEU A 79 -1.97 4.03 12.39
C LEU A 79 -1.40 5.34 12.97
N GLU A 80 -2.20 6.42 13.05
CA GLU A 80 -1.79 7.66 13.70
C GLU A 80 -1.37 7.45 15.15
N VAL A 81 -2.13 6.64 15.90
CA VAL A 81 -1.81 6.32 17.29
C VAL A 81 -0.47 5.57 17.37
N LEU A 82 -0.26 4.58 16.53
CA LEU A 82 1.00 3.81 16.50
C LEU A 82 2.20 4.69 16.14
N ILE A 83 2.04 5.56 15.15
CA ILE A 83 3.08 6.52 14.75
C ILE A 83 3.42 7.45 15.91
N GLN A 84 2.41 8.02 16.55
CA GLN A 84 2.61 8.95 17.67
C GLN A 84 3.37 8.29 18.83
N GLU A 85 3.01 7.05 19.18
CA GLU A 85 3.71 6.29 20.21
C GLU A 85 5.19 6.11 19.87
N GLU A 86 5.51 5.77 18.63
CA GLU A 86 6.89 5.57 18.18
C GLU A 86 7.69 6.89 18.13
N VAL A 87 7.04 7.97 17.74
CA VAL A 87 7.66 9.32 17.76
C VAL A 87 7.99 9.73 19.19
N GLU A 88 7.08 9.53 20.14
CA GLU A 88 7.27 9.86 21.54
C GLU A 88 8.41 9.04 22.18
N LYS A 89 8.56 7.76 21.78
CA LYS A 89 9.68 6.91 22.18
C LYS A 89 11.02 7.31 21.53
N GLY A 90 10.99 8.22 20.56
CA GLY A 90 12.19 8.64 19.83
C GLY A 90 12.67 7.64 18.78
N ASN A 91 11.84 6.66 18.40
CA ASN A 91 12.23 5.58 17.49
C ASN A 91 12.13 5.96 16.01
N ILE A 92 11.25 6.87 15.65
CA ILE A 92 11.05 7.32 14.28
C ILE A 92 10.86 8.84 14.19
N ARG A 93 11.03 9.36 12.99
CA ARG A 93 10.62 10.74 12.66
C ARG A 93 9.11 10.78 12.47
N HIS A 94 8.53 11.95 12.72
CA HIS A 94 7.09 12.13 12.51
C HIS A 94 6.72 12.06 11.04
N ILE A 95 5.59 11.41 10.78
CA ILE A 95 4.89 11.41 9.50
C ILE A 95 3.37 11.34 9.80
N HIS A 96 2.55 11.96 8.97
CA HIS A 96 1.11 11.74 9.04
C HIS A 96 0.73 10.39 8.43
N ALA A 97 -0.22 9.70 9.03
CA ALA A 97 -0.65 8.39 8.54
C ALA A 97 -1.10 8.44 7.08
N ILE A 98 -1.81 9.49 6.67
CA ILE A 98 -2.25 9.65 5.28
C ILE A 98 -1.07 9.74 4.30
N ASP A 99 0.01 10.42 4.69
CA ASP A 99 1.21 10.52 3.86
C ASP A 99 1.92 9.16 3.76
N LEU A 100 2.00 8.44 4.86
CA LEU A 100 2.60 7.10 4.86
C LEU A 100 1.83 6.13 3.96
N ILE A 101 0.51 6.10 4.06
CA ILE A 101 -0.34 5.26 3.21
C ILE A 101 -0.23 5.68 1.75
N THR A 102 -0.21 6.98 1.48
CA THR A 102 -0.03 7.50 0.10
C THR A 102 1.31 7.07 -0.48
N ASP A 103 2.38 7.13 0.28
CA ASP A 103 3.71 6.68 -0.15
C ASP A 103 3.69 5.18 -0.50
N ILE A 104 3.12 4.36 0.37
CA ILE A 104 3.04 2.90 0.15
C ILE A 104 2.26 2.59 -1.11
N ILE A 105 1.05 3.14 -1.24
CA ILE A 105 0.18 2.85 -2.38
C ILE A 105 0.80 3.36 -3.68
N SER A 106 1.28 4.60 -3.71
CA SER A 106 1.84 5.19 -4.94
C SER A 106 3.08 4.44 -5.43
N LEU A 107 4.00 4.07 -4.54
CA LEU A 107 5.20 3.34 -4.91
C LEU A 107 4.88 1.92 -5.38
N ASN A 108 4.00 1.22 -4.68
CA ASN A 108 3.69 -0.18 -4.98
C ASN A 108 2.79 -0.33 -6.22
N VAL A 109 1.85 0.58 -6.42
CA VAL A 109 0.86 0.46 -7.51
C VAL A 109 1.44 0.92 -8.85
N PHE A 110 2.33 1.90 -8.87
CA PHE A 110 2.89 2.45 -10.10
C PHE A 110 3.47 1.37 -11.02
N VAL A 111 4.25 0.46 -10.46
CA VAL A 111 4.93 -0.62 -11.21
C VAL A 111 3.94 -1.50 -11.97
N VAL A 112 2.79 -1.77 -11.38
CA VAL A 112 1.75 -2.61 -11.98
C VAL A 112 0.94 -1.83 -13.01
N CYS A 113 0.56 -0.59 -12.69
CA CYS A 113 -0.24 0.24 -13.59
C CYS A 113 0.51 0.60 -14.88
N PHE A 114 1.82 0.74 -14.81
CA PHE A 114 2.65 1.11 -15.95
C PHE A 114 3.50 -0.06 -16.47
N GLN A 115 3.04 -1.29 -16.22
CA GLN A 115 3.77 -2.51 -16.63
C GLN A 115 4.23 -2.50 -18.10
N PRO A 116 3.42 -2.12 -19.11
CA PRO A 116 3.89 -2.12 -20.50
C PRO A 116 5.09 -1.20 -20.73
N ILE A 117 5.14 -0.06 -20.03
CA ILE A 117 6.28 0.87 -20.12
C ILE A 117 7.46 0.31 -19.33
N ILE A 118 7.22 -0.23 -18.15
CA ILE A 118 8.25 -0.86 -17.32
C ILE A 118 8.92 -2.03 -18.06
N ASP A 119 8.12 -2.88 -18.72
CA ASP A 119 8.64 -4.01 -19.50
C ASP A 119 9.61 -3.52 -20.60
N GLY A 120 9.28 -2.47 -21.32
CA GLY A 120 10.15 -1.88 -22.33
C GLY A 120 11.45 -1.34 -21.75
N LEU A 121 11.39 -0.70 -20.57
CA LEU A 121 12.57 -0.16 -19.91
C LEU A 121 13.46 -1.25 -19.31
N THR A 122 12.88 -2.26 -18.69
CA THR A 122 13.62 -3.38 -18.10
C THR A 122 14.29 -4.23 -19.18
N GLU A 123 13.62 -4.43 -20.31
CA GLU A 123 14.21 -5.10 -21.48
C GLU A 123 15.47 -4.36 -21.96
N ARG A 124 15.38 -3.03 -22.06
CA ARG A 124 16.55 -2.21 -22.43
C ARG A 124 17.68 -2.31 -21.40
N CYS A 125 17.36 -2.46 -20.13
CA CYS A 125 18.36 -2.65 -19.06
C CYS A 125 18.89 -4.08 -18.96
N GLY A 126 18.35 -5.02 -19.73
CA GLY A 126 18.77 -6.41 -19.73
C GLY A 126 18.30 -7.20 -18.49
N ILE A 127 17.19 -6.80 -17.86
CA ILE A 127 16.63 -7.50 -16.70
C ILE A 127 15.21 -7.96 -16.98
N GLY A 128 14.80 -9.06 -16.33
CA GLY A 128 13.42 -9.56 -16.41
C GLY A 128 12.48 -8.79 -15.47
N TYR A 129 11.19 -8.84 -15.77
CA TYR A 129 10.16 -8.19 -14.96
C TYR A 129 10.13 -8.72 -13.53
N GLU A 130 10.26 -10.02 -13.34
CA GLU A 130 10.28 -10.64 -12.00
C GLU A 130 11.46 -10.16 -11.15
N GLU A 131 12.65 -10.11 -11.74
CA GLU A 131 13.84 -9.58 -11.08
C GLU A 131 13.66 -8.10 -10.72
N TYR A 132 13.15 -7.32 -11.66
CA TYR A 132 12.87 -5.91 -11.44
C TYR A 132 11.87 -5.69 -10.31
N THR A 133 10.73 -6.42 -10.29
CA THR A 133 9.71 -6.24 -9.26
C THR A 133 10.20 -6.66 -7.89
N ALA A 134 11.01 -7.72 -7.77
CA ALA A 134 11.61 -8.11 -6.51
C ALA A 134 12.53 -7.01 -5.97
N ARG A 135 13.39 -6.47 -6.82
CA ARG A 135 14.27 -5.35 -6.47
C ARG A 135 13.48 -4.10 -6.16
N ARG A 136 12.42 -3.79 -6.91
CA ARG A 136 11.57 -2.62 -6.68
C ARG A 136 10.87 -2.69 -5.33
N CYS A 137 10.43 -3.87 -4.92
CA CYS A 137 9.85 -4.04 -3.59
C CYS A 137 10.85 -3.65 -2.49
N ASP A 138 12.10 -4.13 -2.59
CA ASP A 138 13.16 -3.77 -1.66
C ASP A 138 13.46 -2.27 -1.66
N GLU A 139 13.49 -1.64 -2.84
CA GLU A 139 13.68 -0.20 -2.98
C GLU A 139 12.53 0.58 -2.33
N ASN A 140 11.29 0.17 -2.52
CA ASN A 140 10.12 0.80 -1.90
C ASN A 140 10.21 0.72 -0.36
N VAL A 141 10.58 -0.44 0.16
CA VAL A 141 10.80 -0.62 1.61
C VAL A 141 11.88 0.34 2.11
N MET A 142 13.02 0.39 1.43
CA MET A 142 14.13 1.28 1.79
C MET A 142 13.74 2.75 1.79
N LEU A 143 13.00 3.20 0.78
CA LEU A 143 12.54 4.59 0.69
C LEU A 143 11.62 4.97 1.86
N ILE A 144 10.65 4.11 2.15
CA ILE A 144 9.65 4.37 3.19
C ILE A 144 10.28 4.27 4.58
N ILE A 145 11.00 3.20 4.87
CA ILE A 145 11.68 2.99 6.15
C ILE A 145 12.75 4.06 6.37
N GLY A 146 13.53 4.38 5.34
CA GLY A 146 14.56 5.41 5.39
C GLY A 146 14.02 6.81 5.70
N ARG A 147 12.82 7.14 5.22
CA ARG A 147 12.12 8.38 5.55
C ARG A 147 11.84 8.49 7.06
N LEU A 148 11.59 7.36 7.72
CA LEU A 148 11.20 7.31 9.14
C LEU A 148 12.38 7.14 10.09
N LYS A 149 13.46 6.49 9.67
CA LYS A 149 14.64 6.31 10.52
C LYS A 149 15.30 7.64 10.88
N LYS A 150 15.67 7.74 12.14
CA LYS A 150 16.50 8.83 12.62
C LYS A 150 17.96 8.66 12.25
#